data_d10f56af203c9bfc619f3ce1a1aae54d
#
_entry.id   d10f56af203c9bfc619f3ce1a1aae54d
#
_cell.length_a   1.000
_cell.length_b   1.000
_cell.length_c   1.000
_cell.angle_alpha   90.00
_cell.angle_beta   90.00
_cell.angle_gamma   90.00
#
_symmetry.space_group_name_H-M   'P 1'
#
loop_
_entity.id
_entity.type
_entity.pdbx_description
1 polymer ?
#
loop_
_entity_poly.entity_id
_entity_poly.type
_entity_poly.pdbx_seq_one_letter_code
_entity_poly.pdbx_strand_id
1 'polypeptide(L)'
;MAFAYTTQGTCSRKISFDVVGGKVQNVVFMGGCNGNQKGISALVEGQPVEEVINRLKGITCGPRPTSCPDQLACALQCYLDQQ
;
A
#
# COMPACT_ATOMS: atom_id res chain seq x y z
N MET A 1 -5.08 10.22 -11.17
CA MET A 1 -3.99 10.98 -10.55
C MET A 1 -3.30 10.14 -9.50
N ALA A 2 -1.99 10.03 -9.57
CA ALA A 2 -1.23 9.16 -8.66
C ALA A 2 -1.04 9.82 -7.30
N PHE A 3 -1.20 9.04 -6.23
CA PHE A 3 -0.90 9.44 -4.87
C PHE A 3 0.40 8.76 -4.46
N ALA A 4 1.32 9.50 -3.88
CA ALA A 4 2.62 8.97 -3.46
C ALA A 4 2.77 9.11 -1.95
N TYR A 5 3.27 8.06 -1.30
CA TYR A 5 3.43 8.00 0.15
C TYR A 5 4.84 7.51 0.49
N THR A 6 5.53 8.24 1.34
CA THR A 6 6.86 7.85 1.82
C THR A 6 6.70 6.86 2.97
N THR A 7 7.23 5.66 2.80
CA THR A 7 7.12 4.59 3.80
C THR A 7 8.13 4.76 4.92
N GLN A 8 7.84 4.16 6.06
CA GLN A 8 8.74 4.12 7.22
C GLN A 8 8.75 2.73 7.82
N GLY A 9 9.91 2.29 8.27
CA GLY A 9 10.04 1.02 8.96
C GLY A 9 9.95 -0.22 8.09
N THR A 10 10.03 -0.06 6.76
CA THR A 10 9.99 -1.18 5.81
C THR A 10 11.16 -1.13 4.85
N CYS A 11 11.30 -2.17 4.02
CA CYS A 11 12.34 -2.21 3.00
C CYS A 11 12.00 -1.36 1.78
N SER A 12 10.74 -1.02 1.55
CA SER A 12 10.36 -0.09 0.48
C SER A 12 10.55 1.35 0.93
N ARG A 13 10.74 2.25 -0.03
CA ARG A 13 10.98 3.67 0.25
C ARG A 13 9.75 4.51 0.00
N LYS A 14 8.97 4.14 -0.98
CA LYS A 14 7.83 4.94 -1.43
C LYS A 14 6.79 4.04 -2.07
N ILE A 15 5.54 4.41 -1.91
CA ILE A 15 4.44 3.71 -2.54
C ILE A 15 3.64 4.74 -3.34
N SER A 16 3.29 4.40 -4.58
CA SER A 16 2.39 5.22 -5.36
C SER A 16 1.21 4.37 -5.83
N PHE A 17 0.06 4.99 -6.02
CA PHE A 17 -1.14 4.32 -6.48
C PHE A 17 -2.13 5.32 -7.06
N ASP A 18 -3.11 4.81 -7.80
CA ASP A 18 -4.25 5.58 -8.24
C ASP A 18 -5.50 5.06 -7.55
N VAL A 19 -6.51 5.91 -7.40
CA VAL A 19 -7.83 5.51 -6.94
C VAL A 19 -8.85 5.97 -7.96
N VAL A 20 -9.59 5.02 -8.53
CA VAL A 20 -10.60 5.30 -9.54
C VAL A 20 -11.91 4.64 -9.12
N GLY A 21 -12.95 5.44 -8.93
CA GLY A 21 -14.25 4.92 -8.50
C GLY A 21 -14.20 4.20 -7.16
N GLY A 22 -13.34 4.63 -6.24
CA GLY A 22 -13.17 4.01 -4.94
C GLY A 22 -12.35 2.73 -4.95
N LYS A 23 -11.72 2.40 -6.08
CA LYS A 23 -10.90 1.18 -6.23
C LYS A 23 -9.43 1.53 -6.44
N VAL A 24 -8.56 0.74 -5.83
CA VAL A 24 -7.11 0.93 -5.91
C VAL A 24 -6.60 0.42 -7.26
N GLN A 25 -5.74 1.19 -7.90
CA GLN A 25 -5.14 0.81 -9.19
C GLN A 25 -3.68 1.25 -9.25
N ASN A 26 -2.90 0.55 -10.06
CA ASN A 26 -1.53 0.92 -10.39
C ASN A 26 -0.63 1.11 -9.17
N VAL A 27 -0.71 0.20 -8.21
CA VAL A 27 0.16 0.26 -7.02
C VAL A 27 1.60 -0.04 -7.43
N VAL A 28 2.51 0.87 -7.07
CA VAL A 28 3.93 0.71 -7.34
C VAL A 28 4.70 0.94 -6.04
N PHE A 29 5.50 -0.03 -5.67
CA PHE A 29 6.45 0.09 -4.55
C PHE A 29 7.82 0.44 -5.10
N MET A 30 8.47 1.40 -4.50
CA MET A 30 9.83 1.79 -4.87
C MET A 30 10.80 1.25 -3.80
N GLY A 31 11.73 0.40 -4.24
CA GLY A 31 12.69 -0.26 -3.36
C GLY A 31 12.11 -1.50 -2.69
N GLY A 32 12.96 -2.26 -2.02
CA GLY A 32 12.57 -3.44 -1.24
C GLY A 32 12.43 -4.72 -2.07
N CYS A 33 11.61 -5.64 -1.59
CA CYS A 33 11.47 -6.99 -2.15
C CYS A 33 10.51 -7.02 -3.34
N ASN A 34 11.04 -7.05 -4.55
CA ASN A 34 10.26 -6.98 -5.78
C ASN A 34 9.16 -8.04 -5.89
N GLY A 35 9.48 -9.28 -5.57
CA GLY A 35 8.51 -10.38 -5.74
C GLY A 35 7.27 -10.20 -4.89
N ASN A 36 7.45 -9.91 -3.60
CA ASN A 36 6.35 -9.71 -2.67
C ASN A 36 5.52 -8.47 -3.06
N GLN A 37 6.19 -7.40 -3.45
CA GLN A 37 5.53 -6.16 -3.82
C GLN A 37 4.69 -6.33 -5.08
N LYS A 38 5.20 -7.05 -6.07
CA LYS A 38 4.44 -7.34 -7.29
C LYS A 38 3.21 -8.19 -6.99
N GLY A 39 3.35 -9.17 -6.10
CA GLY A 39 2.22 -9.99 -5.67
C GLY A 39 1.14 -9.18 -4.99
N ILE A 40 1.53 -8.30 -4.06
CA ILE A 40 0.60 -7.41 -3.37
C ILE A 40 -0.10 -6.50 -4.36
N SER A 41 0.65 -5.89 -5.28
CA SER A 41 0.10 -4.99 -6.28
C SER A 41 -0.96 -5.69 -7.13
N ALA A 42 -0.69 -6.93 -7.53
CA ALA A 42 -1.63 -7.71 -8.33
C ALA A 42 -2.89 -8.06 -7.54
N LEU A 43 -2.74 -8.42 -6.27
CA LEU A 43 -3.86 -8.80 -5.42
C LEU A 43 -4.79 -7.64 -5.11
N VAL A 44 -4.26 -6.43 -4.98
CA VAL A 44 -5.07 -5.27 -4.61
C VAL A 44 -5.61 -4.51 -5.82
N GLU A 45 -5.13 -4.82 -7.02
CA GLU A 45 -5.56 -4.14 -8.24
C GLU A 45 -7.08 -4.26 -8.40
N GLY A 46 -7.77 -3.12 -8.52
CA GLY A 46 -9.21 -3.08 -8.70
C GLY A 46 -10.03 -3.36 -7.44
N GLN A 47 -9.40 -3.49 -6.27
CA GLN A 47 -10.11 -3.76 -5.02
C GLN A 47 -10.54 -2.44 -4.37
N PRO A 48 -11.68 -2.46 -3.63
CA PRO A 48 -12.10 -1.26 -2.89
C PRO A 48 -11.04 -0.83 -1.89
N VAL A 49 -10.80 0.48 -1.80
CA VAL A 49 -9.79 1.07 -0.90
C VAL A 49 -9.98 0.60 0.54
N GLU A 50 -11.20 0.67 1.04
CA GLU A 50 -11.49 0.30 2.43
C GLU A 50 -11.19 -1.17 2.70
N GLU A 51 -11.48 -2.04 1.77
CA GLU A 51 -11.21 -3.47 1.92
C GLU A 51 -9.72 -3.74 1.95
N VAL A 52 -8.94 -3.08 1.10
CA VAL A 52 -7.48 -3.21 1.09
C VAL A 52 -6.91 -2.77 2.44
N ILE A 53 -7.38 -1.64 2.95
CA ILE A 53 -6.95 -1.15 4.27
C ILE A 53 -7.22 -2.20 5.35
N ASN A 54 -8.44 -2.73 5.39
CA ASN A 54 -8.84 -3.68 6.42
C ASN A 54 -8.03 -4.98 6.36
N ARG A 55 -7.67 -5.42 5.17
CA ARG A 55 -6.92 -6.67 4.99
C ARG A 55 -5.44 -6.55 5.29
N LEU A 56 -4.85 -5.41 4.99
CA LEU A 56 -3.40 -5.22 5.09
C LEU A 56 -2.95 -4.51 6.35
N LYS A 57 -3.85 -3.81 6.99
CA LYS A 57 -3.55 -3.06 8.21
C LYS A 57 -3.07 -3.98 9.33
N GLY A 58 -1.95 -3.61 9.95
CA GLY A 58 -1.42 -4.34 11.09
C GLY A 58 -0.54 -5.53 10.75
N ILE A 59 -0.33 -5.82 9.47
CA ILE A 59 0.60 -6.89 9.07
C ILE A 59 2.03 -6.41 9.33
N THR A 60 2.77 -7.18 10.11
CA THR A 60 4.17 -6.86 10.44
C THR A 60 5.12 -7.79 9.72
N CYS A 61 6.38 -7.37 9.58
CA CYS A 61 7.43 -8.14 8.93
C CYS A 61 8.48 -8.53 9.95
N GLY A 62 8.40 -9.77 10.48
CA GLY A 62 9.31 -10.25 11.51
C GLY A 62 9.29 -9.36 12.73
N PRO A 63 10.47 -8.89 13.22
CA PRO A 63 10.54 -8.04 14.40
C PRO A 63 10.17 -6.57 14.13
N ARG A 64 9.91 -6.20 12.89
CA ARG A 64 9.58 -4.82 12.54
C ARG A 64 8.14 -4.49 12.93
N PRO A 65 7.85 -3.24 13.35
CA PRO A 65 6.50 -2.85 13.74
C PRO A 65 5.53 -2.70 12.57
N THR A 66 6.03 -2.75 11.33
CA THR A 66 5.22 -2.56 10.13
C THR A 66 5.77 -3.40 8.98
N SER A 67 5.12 -3.36 7.84
CA SER A 67 5.52 -4.09 6.63
C SER A 67 5.11 -3.30 5.40
N CYS A 68 5.54 -3.74 4.21
CA CYS A 68 5.09 -3.12 2.96
C CYS A 68 3.57 -3.14 2.82
N PRO A 69 2.87 -4.28 3.07
CA PRO A 69 1.40 -4.27 3.06
C PRO A 69 0.78 -3.31 4.07
N ASP A 70 1.31 -3.27 5.29
CA ASP A 70 0.81 -2.35 6.32
C ASP A 70 1.01 -0.90 5.89
N GLN A 71 2.17 -0.57 5.31
CA GLN A 71 2.44 0.78 4.82
C GLN A 71 1.52 1.15 3.65
N LEU A 72 1.15 0.20 2.80
CA LEU A 72 0.15 0.46 1.77
C LEU A 72 -1.20 0.82 2.40
N ALA A 73 -1.60 0.10 3.44
CA ALA A 73 -2.83 0.41 4.17
C ALA A 73 -2.77 1.82 4.78
N CYS A 74 -1.63 2.19 5.36
CA CYS A 74 -1.42 3.54 5.89
C CYS A 74 -1.51 4.60 4.79
N ALA A 75 -0.93 4.33 3.63
CA ALA A 75 -0.97 5.24 2.49
C ALA A 75 -2.41 5.45 2.00
N LEU A 76 -3.18 4.38 1.91
CA LEU A 76 -4.58 4.44 1.48
C LEU A 76 -5.44 5.18 2.51
N GLN A 77 -5.19 4.96 3.80
CA GLN A 77 -5.89 5.69 4.85
C GLN A 77 -5.57 7.18 4.78
N CYS A 78 -4.31 7.52 4.55
CA CYS A 78 -3.89 8.91 4.38
C CYS A 78 -4.60 9.56 3.19
N TYR A 79 -4.74 8.83 2.09
CA TYR A 79 -5.50 9.28 0.93
C TYR A 79 -6.96 9.60 1.31
N LEU A 80 -7.62 8.70 2.03
CA LEU A 80 -9.00 8.91 2.45
C LEU A 80 -9.14 10.12 3.39
N ASP A 81 -8.17 10.30 4.28
CA ASP A 81 -8.19 11.41 5.23
C ASP A 81 -8.06 12.77 4.55
N GLN A 82 -7.53 12.80 3.33
CA GLN A 82 -7.35 14.03 2.55
C GLN A 82 -8.53 14.35 1.64
N GLN A 83 -9.53 13.49 1.59
CA GLN A 83 -10.71 13.70 0.74
C GLN A 83 -11.74 14.63 1.37
#